data_d999a88a6fee5ef1e9b1fd9f2fcbfb4c
#
_entry.id   d999a88a6fee5ef1e9b1fd9f2fcbfb4c
#
_cell.length_a   1.000
_cell.length_b   1.000
_cell.length_c   1.000
_cell.angle_alpha   90.00
_cell.angle_beta   90.00
_cell.angle_gamma   90.00
#
_symmetry.space_group_name_H-M   'P 1'
#
loop_
_entity.id
_entity.type
_entity.pdbx_description
1 polymer ?
#
loop_
_entity_poly.entity_id
_entity_poly.type
_entity_poly.pdbx_seq_one_letter_code
_entity_poly.pdbx_strand_id
1 'polypeptide(L)'
;MRKVAFVTGGSSGIGRCTAIALRQAGCVVYEFSRRDNPIEGVYHIGVDVTDEAAVHAVVSRITQDCGVSILVNCAGNGISGAVEFTELHDAKAQFEVNFFGMVNMSKAVLPYMRKQGAGRIINISSVAAVAHIPFQTYYSASKAAIESYTCCLANEVKPFGISVTCVQPGDIRTCFTEARRKSIVGDDVYEGRISRSVEGMEKDERNGMSPDEAGKYIAKIALKPHVKPIYTLGFGYKCLSLLCKLLPCRLRNWIVGLLYAR
;
A
#
# COMPACT_ATOMS: atom_id res chain seq x y z
N MET A 1 -22.62 -0.04 -17.62
CA MET A 1 -21.29 -0.54 -18.05
C MET A 1 -20.59 -1.23 -16.88
N ARG A 2 -19.77 -2.26 -17.14
CA ARG A 2 -18.93 -2.89 -16.10
C ARG A 2 -17.85 -1.90 -15.65
N LYS A 3 -17.55 -1.86 -14.35
CA LYS A 3 -16.46 -1.02 -13.85
C LYS A 3 -15.11 -1.61 -14.27
N VAL A 4 -14.19 -0.76 -14.71
CA VAL A 4 -12.81 -1.13 -15.01
C VAL A 4 -11.94 -0.80 -13.81
N ALA A 5 -11.18 -1.79 -13.32
CA ALA A 5 -10.34 -1.65 -12.15
C ALA A 5 -8.87 -1.97 -12.49
N PHE A 6 -7.98 -1.09 -12.08
CA PHE A 6 -6.53 -1.24 -12.16
C PHE A 6 -5.99 -1.56 -10.77
N VAL A 7 -5.15 -2.59 -10.65
CA VAL A 7 -4.56 -3.02 -9.38
C VAL A 7 -3.05 -3.17 -9.57
N THR A 8 -2.24 -2.40 -8.87
CA THR A 8 -0.79 -2.57 -8.91
C THR A 8 -0.33 -3.62 -7.90
N GLY A 9 0.77 -4.31 -8.18
CA GLY A 9 1.27 -5.38 -7.31
C GLY A 9 0.37 -6.62 -7.28
N GLY A 10 -0.42 -6.84 -8.36
CA GLY A 10 -1.39 -7.93 -8.45
C GLY A 10 -0.80 -9.32 -8.60
N SER A 11 0.51 -9.47 -8.76
CA SER A 11 1.15 -10.80 -8.85
C SER A 11 1.19 -11.56 -7.53
N SER A 12 0.98 -10.93 -6.37
CA SER A 12 1.06 -11.60 -5.06
C SER A 12 0.28 -10.84 -3.96
N GLY A 13 0.16 -11.47 -2.80
CA GLY A 13 -0.30 -10.87 -1.55
C GLY A 13 -1.65 -10.15 -1.65
N ILE A 14 -1.75 -8.99 -1.01
CA ILE A 14 -2.98 -8.19 -0.94
C ILE A 14 -3.45 -7.76 -2.34
N GLY A 15 -2.52 -7.36 -3.21
CA GLY A 15 -2.86 -6.92 -4.57
C GLY A 15 -3.53 -8.04 -5.38
N ARG A 16 -2.99 -9.27 -5.33
CA ARG A 16 -3.55 -10.45 -5.99
C ARG A 16 -4.96 -10.74 -5.48
N CYS A 17 -5.13 -10.81 -4.17
CA CYS A 17 -6.44 -11.10 -3.58
C CYS A 17 -7.45 -9.97 -3.85
N THR A 18 -7.00 -8.72 -3.93
CA THR A 18 -7.85 -7.59 -4.32
C THR A 18 -8.31 -7.70 -5.78
N ALA A 19 -7.40 -8.05 -6.70
CA ALA A 19 -7.73 -8.26 -8.11
C ALA A 19 -8.76 -9.38 -8.29
N ILE A 20 -8.56 -10.51 -7.60
CA ILE A 20 -9.52 -11.64 -7.59
C ILE A 20 -10.89 -11.18 -7.07
N ALA A 21 -10.93 -10.49 -5.94
CA ALA A 21 -12.17 -10.04 -5.32
C ALA A 21 -12.93 -9.03 -6.19
N LEU A 22 -12.23 -8.10 -6.85
CA LEU A 22 -12.84 -7.16 -7.80
C LEU A 22 -13.38 -7.88 -9.05
N ARG A 23 -12.66 -8.88 -9.56
CA ARG A 23 -13.11 -9.72 -10.68
C ARG A 23 -14.38 -10.48 -10.30
N GLN A 24 -14.42 -11.10 -9.11
CA GLN A 24 -15.60 -11.80 -8.59
C GLN A 24 -16.81 -10.87 -8.41
N ALA A 25 -16.55 -9.59 -8.09
CA ALA A 25 -17.59 -8.56 -8.00
C ALA A 25 -18.04 -8.01 -9.38
N GLY A 26 -17.59 -8.60 -10.49
CA GLY A 26 -18.03 -8.27 -11.86
C GLY A 26 -17.26 -7.14 -12.53
N CYS A 27 -16.13 -6.68 -11.95
CA CYS A 27 -15.26 -5.72 -12.62
C CYS A 27 -14.45 -6.37 -13.75
N VAL A 28 -14.09 -5.57 -14.75
CA VAL A 28 -12.98 -5.89 -15.66
C VAL A 28 -11.72 -5.45 -14.96
N VAL A 29 -10.78 -6.37 -14.72
CA VAL A 29 -9.60 -6.08 -13.89
C VAL A 29 -8.33 -6.21 -14.71
N TYR A 30 -7.49 -5.18 -14.65
CA TYR A 30 -6.11 -5.16 -15.14
C TYR A 30 -5.20 -5.11 -13.92
N GLU A 31 -4.28 -6.08 -13.81
CA GLU A 31 -3.25 -6.06 -12.77
C GLU A 31 -1.90 -5.66 -13.38
N PHE A 32 -1.18 -4.82 -12.66
CA PHE A 32 0.07 -4.21 -13.08
C PHE A 32 1.20 -4.70 -12.18
N SER A 33 2.09 -5.49 -12.72
CA SER A 33 3.26 -6.00 -11.99
C SER A 33 4.38 -6.43 -12.93
N ARG A 34 5.59 -6.55 -12.40
CA ARG A 34 6.76 -6.99 -13.16
C ARG A 34 6.76 -8.48 -13.47
N ARG A 35 6.11 -9.27 -12.60
CA ARG A 35 6.07 -10.73 -12.70
C ARG A 35 4.72 -11.16 -13.24
N ASP A 36 4.76 -11.96 -14.28
CA ASP A 36 3.55 -12.63 -14.77
C ASP A 36 3.21 -13.80 -13.81
N ASN A 37 2.12 -13.65 -13.09
CA ASN A 37 1.53 -14.67 -12.24
C ASN A 37 0.02 -14.70 -12.52
N PRO A 38 -0.42 -15.46 -13.51
CA PRO A 38 -1.77 -15.39 -14.06
C PRO A 38 -2.88 -15.53 -13.01
N ILE A 39 -3.92 -14.75 -13.21
CA ILE A 39 -5.18 -14.84 -12.46
C ILE A 39 -6.30 -15.02 -13.49
N GLU A 40 -7.09 -16.08 -13.34
CA GLU A 40 -8.18 -16.34 -14.27
C GLU A 40 -9.14 -15.16 -14.39
N GLY A 41 -9.32 -14.69 -15.62
CA GLY A 41 -10.20 -13.57 -15.95
C GLY A 41 -9.71 -12.20 -15.50
N VAL A 42 -8.42 -12.05 -15.20
CA VAL A 42 -7.72 -10.79 -14.94
C VAL A 42 -6.65 -10.60 -16.01
N TYR A 43 -6.56 -9.40 -16.59
CA TYR A 43 -5.56 -9.06 -17.59
C TYR A 43 -4.25 -8.67 -16.90
N HIS A 44 -3.16 -9.37 -17.20
CA HIS A 44 -1.83 -9.01 -16.73
C HIS A 44 -1.21 -7.92 -17.60
N ILE A 45 -0.61 -6.90 -16.99
CA ILE A 45 0.16 -5.84 -17.62
C ILE A 45 1.57 -5.84 -17.03
N GLY A 46 2.54 -6.29 -17.80
CA GLY A 46 3.95 -6.30 -17.42
C GLY A 46 4.51 -4.89 -17.41
N VAL A 47 4.65 -4.26 -16.23
CA VAL A 47 5.21 -2.92 -16.07
C VAL A 47 5.84 -2.73 -14.69
N ASP A 48 6.91 -1.96 -14.64
CA ASP A 48 7.45 -1.42 -13.39
C ASP A 48 6.77 -0.09 -13.08
N VAL A 49 6.12 0.02 -11.93
CA VAL A 49 5.41 1.25 -11.52
C VAL A 49 6.35 2.45 -11.33
N THR A 50 7.66 2.20 -11.19
CA THR A 50 8.67 3.26 -11.06
C THR A 50 9.04 3.91 -12.40
N ASP A 51 8.73 3.25 -13.51
CA ASP A 51 8.90 3.81 -14.85
C ASP A 51 7.66 4.63 -15.26
N GLU A 52 7.73 5.94 -15.04
CA GLU A 52 6.64 6.89 -15.34
C GLU A 52 6.19 6.80 -16.81
N ALA A 53 7.15 6.72 -17.74
CA ALA A 53 6.85 6.69 -19.18
C ALA A 53 6.13 5.40 -19.59
N ALA A 54 6.62 4.26 -19.11
CA ALA A 54 5.99 2.95 -19.36
C ALA A 54 4.58 2.90 -18.74
N VAL A 55 4.40 3.39 -17.52
CA VAL A 55 3.09 3.49 -16.86
C VAL A 55 2.12 4.33 -17.69
N HIS A 56 2.52 5.53 -18.10
CA HIS A 56 1.69 6.39 -18.94
C HIS A 56 1.30 5.74 -20.27
N ALA A 57 2.24 5.08 -20.95
CA ALA A 57 1.99 4.42 -22.22
C ALA A 57 0.95 3.30 -22.10
N VAL A 58 1.08 2.41 -21.10
CA VAL A 58 0.16 1.28 -20.92
C VAL A 58 -1.21 1.73 -20.43
N VAL A 59 -1.29 2.70 -19.51
CA VAL A 59 -2.55 3.25 -19.03
C VAL A 59 -3.29 3.96 -20.15
N SER A 60 -2.60 4.79 -20.94
CA SER A 60 -3.21 5.47 -22.09
C SER A 60 -3.82 4.48 -23.08
N ARG A 61 -3.07 3.43 -23.45
CA ARG A 61 -3.55 2.39 -24.38
C ARG A 61 -4.84 1.72 -23.88
N ILE A 62 -4.88 1.33 -22.60
CA ILE A 62 -6.04 0.61 -22.04
C ILE A 62 -7.25 1.55 -21.91
N THR A 63 -7.02 2.77 -21.44
CA THR A 63 -8.12 3.72 -21.15
C THR A 63 -8.77 4.33 -22.39
N GLN A 64 -8.12 4.30 -23.55
CA GLN A 64 -8.72 4.70 -24.82
C GLN A 64 -9.96 3.86 -25.16
N ASP A 65 -9.90 2.56 -24.85
CA ASP A 65 -10.97 1.62 -25.23
C ASP A 65 -12.05 1.48 -24.16
N CYS A 66 -11.67 1.54 -22.86
CA CYS A 66 -12.59 1.14 -21.80
C CYS A 66 -12.70 2.12 -20.61
N GLY A 67 -11.90 3.18 -20.57
CA GLY A 67 -11.81 4.08 -19.41
C GLY A 67 -11.23 3.40 -18.18
N VAL A 68 -11.29 4.09 -17.03
CA VAL A 68 -10.88 3.53 -15.72
C VAL A 68 -11.78 4.04 -14.62
N SER A 69 -12.40 3.13 -13.87
CA SER A 69 -13.31 3.47 -12.76
C SER A 69 -12.63 3.42 -11.40
N ILE A 70 -11.67 2.49 -11.22
CA ILE A 70 -11.03 2.20 -9.94
C ILE A 70 -9.52 2.01 -10.17
N LEU A 71 -8.71 2.65 -9.32
CA LEU A 71 -7.29 2.34 -9.17
C LEU A 71 -7.03 1.89 -7.73
N VAL A 72 -6.34 0.74 -7.55
CA VAL A 72 -5.85 0.28 -6.26
C VAL A 72 -4.34 0.15 -6.31
N ASN A 73 -3.65 1.03 -5.61
CA ASN A 73 -2.19 1.05 -5.51
C ASN A 73 -1.72 0.11 -4.38
N CYS A 74 -1.42 -1.15 -4.74
CA CYS A 74 -0.92 -2.18 -3.82
C CYS A 74 0.57 -2.48 -3.99
N ALA A 75 1.23 -2.02 -5.06
CA ALA A 75 2.66 -2.23 -5.25
C ALA A 75 3.46 -1.64 -4.08
N GLY A 76 4.38 -2.42 -3.55
CA GLY A 76 5.21 -1.99 -2.44
C GLY A 76 6.15 -3.08 -1.96
N ASN A 77 7.20 -2.67 -1.28
CA ASN A 77 8.18 -3.53 -0.63
C ASN A 77 8.53 -3.01 0.78
N GLY A 78 9.28 -3.79 1.53
CA GLY A 78 9.75 -3.43 2.87
C GLY A 78 11.26 -3.56 2.99
N ILE A 79 11.85 -2.66 3.78
CA ILE A 79 13.22 -2.74 4.28
C ILE A 79 13.15 -2.70 5.80
N SER A 80 13.96 -3.51 6.47
CA SER A 80 14.17 -3.44 7.92
C SER A 80 15.65 -3.44 8.25
N GLY A 81 16.01 -2.73 9.31
CA GLY A 81 17.37 -2.53 9.79
C GLY A 81 17.55 -1.18 10.47
N ALA A 82 18.70 -0.97 11.12
CA ALA A 82 19.03 0.33 11.69
C ALA A 82 19.29 1.37 10.60
N VAL A 83 18.86 2.60 10.85
CA VAL A 83 18.97 3.71 9.87
C VAL A 83 20.42 3.97 9.47
N GLU A 84 21.35 3.97 10.44
CA GLU A 84 22.76 4.26 10.16
C GLU A 84 23.48 3.18 9.35
N PHE A 85 22.95 1.94 9.35
CA PHE A 85 23.49 0.81 8.59
C PHE A 85 22.67 0.47 7.33
N THR A 86 21.69 1.29 7.01
CA THR A 86 20.89 1.12 5.79
C THR A 86 21.43 2.03 4.69
N GLU A 87 21.83 1.43 3.58
CA GLU A 87 22.32 2.17 2.42
C GLU A 87 21.26 3.12 1.87
N LEU A 88 21.66 4.36 1.58
CA LEU A 88 20.72 5.38 1.10
C LEU A 88 20.05 5.01 -0.22
N HIS A 89 20.75 4.26 -1.09
CA HIS A 89 20.16 3.81 -2.35
C HIS A 89 18.99 2.85 -2.13
N ASP A 90 19.07 1.99 -1.10
CA ASP A 90 17.97 1.06 -0.73
C ASP A 90 16.77 1.81 -0.18
N ALA A 91 17.02 2.80 0.67
CA ALA A 91 15.97 3.67 1.17
C ALA A 91 15.25 4.43 0.03
N LYS A 92 16.02 4.96 -0.93
CA LYS A 92 15.45 5.61 -2.13
C LYS A 92 14.65 4.62 -2.97
N ALA A 93 15.19 3.42 -3.25
CA ALA A 93 14.49 2.39 -4.01
C ALA A 93 13.16 1.97 -3.38
N GLN A 94 13.08 1.95 -2.04
CA GLN A 94 11.80 1.72 -1.35
C GLN A 94 10.79 2.84 -1.58
N PHE A 95 11.22 4.10 -1.54
CA PHE A 95 10.36 5.25 -1.83
C PHE A 95 9.93 5.26 -3.30
N GLU A 96 10.83 4.91 -4.24
CA GLU A 96 10.50 4.80 -5.65
C GLU A 96 9.32 3.84 -5.88
N VAL A 97 9.35 2.66 -5.28
CA VAL A 97 8.25 1.69 -5.43
C VAL A 97 7.02 2.11 -4.63
N ASN A 98 7.17 2.39 -3.31
CA ASN A 98 6.04 2.56 -2.42
C ASN A 98 5.28 3.86 -2.64
N PHE A 99 6.01 4.94 -2.90
CA PHE A 99 5.46 6.29 -3.01
C PHE A 99 5.41 6.78 -4.46
N PHE A 100 6.54 6.86 -5.16
CA PHE A 100 6.55 7.41 -6.51
C PHE A 100 5.85 6.50 -7.52
N GLY A 101 5.94 5.18 -7.38
CA GLY A 101 5.14 4.25 -8.21
C GLY A 101 3.64 4.44 -8.04
N MET A 102 3.17 4.68 -6.81
CA MET A 102 1.77 5.06 -6.55
C MET A 102 1.41 6.42 -7.19
N VAL A 103 2.32 7.40 -7.11
CA VAL A 103 2.13 8.72 -7.75
C VAL A 103 2.03 8.58 -9.26
N ASN A 104 2.93 7.83 -9.90
CA ASN A 104 2.94 7.60 -11.34
C ASN A 104 1.60 7.02 -11.82
N MET A 105 1.11 5.96 -11.17
CA MET A 105 -0.19 5.36 -11.50
C MET A 105 -1.35 6.34 -11.28
N SER A 106 -1.32 7.10 -10.18
CA SER A 106 -2.35 8.10 -9.90
C SER A 106 -2.37 9.21 -10.97
N LYS A 107 -1.21 9.77 -11.32
CA LYS A 107 -1.06 10.76 -12.39
C LYS A 107 -1.57 10.23 -13.73
N ALA A 108 -1.26 8.99 -14.06
CA ALA A 108 -1.65 8.38 -15.32
C ALA A 108 -3.17 8.21 -15.47
N VAL A 109 -3.91 7.87 -14.40
CA VAL A 109 -5.37 7.65 -14.47
C VAL A 109 -6.19 8.93 -14.29
N LEU A 110 -5.68 9.93 -13.59
CA LEU A 110 -6.41 11.16 -13.25
C LEU A 110 -7.02 11.90 -14.43
N PRO A 111 -6.33 12.12 -15.58
CA PRO A 111 -6.93 12.79 -16.74
C PRO A 111 -8.19 12.08 -17.25
N TYR A 112 -8.18 10.76 -17.26
CA TYR A 112 -9.31 9.95 -17.72
C TYR A 112 -10.47 9.98 -16.73
N MET A 113 -10.20 9.80 -15.44
CA MET A 113 -11.21 9.90 -14.39
C MET A 113 -11.84 11.30 -14.34
N ARG A 114 -11.03 12.35 -14.51
CA ARG A 114 -11.54 13.73 -14.60
C ARG A 114 -12.44 13.95 -15.81
N LYS A 115 -12.07 13.43 -16.99
CA LYS A 115 -12.90 13.49 -18.19
C LYS A 115 -14.22 12.73 -18.03
N GLN A 116 -14.21 11.62 -17.28
CA GLN A 116 -15.39 10.81 -16.95
C GLN A 116 -16.31 11.49 -15.91
N GLY A 117 -15.79 12.47 -15.16
CA GLY A 117 -16.51 13.05 -14.02
C GLY A 117 -16.69 12.08 -12.84
N ALA A 118 -15.94 10.98 -12.82
CA ALA A 118 -16.04 9.94 -11.79
C ALA A 118 -14.75 9.11 -11.71
N GLY A 119 -14.39 8.68 -10.52
CA GLY A 119 -13.24 7.79 -10.30
C GLY A 119 -13.04 7.43 -8.83
N ARG A 120 -12.33 6.34 -8.60
CA ARG A 120 -11.95 5.89 -7.26
C ARG A 120 -10.48 5.51 -7.23
N ILE A 121 -9.70 6.15 -6.36
CA ILE A 121 -8.30 5.79 -6.09
C ILE A 121 -8.19 5.28 -4.65
N ILE A 122 -7.57 4.12 -4.48
CA ILE A 122 -7.30 3.51 -3.18
C ILE A 122 -5.80 3.31 -3.06
N ASN A 123 -5.19 3.93 -2.07
CA ASN A 123 -3.76 3.80 -1.78
C ASN A 123 -3.55 2.91 -0.56
N ILE A 124 -2.68 1.92 -0.66
CA ILE A 124 -2.39 1.01 0.44
C ILE A 124 -1.22 1.55 1.26
N SER A 125 -1.56 2.08 2.45
CA SER A 125 -0.61 2.49 3.49
C SER A 125 -0.30 1.32 4.45
N SER A 126 -0.18 1.59 5.72
CA SER A 126 0.02 0.63 6.81
C SER A 126 -0.28 1.31 8.15
N VAL A 127 -0.56 0.53 9.19
CA VAL A 127 -0.56 1.04 10.58
C VAL A 127 0.80 1.59 10.99
N ALA A 128 1.89 1.16 10.35
CA ALA A 128 3.24 1.72 10.52
C ALA A 128 3.34 3.21 10.18
N ALA A 129 2.40 3.76 9.40
CA ALA A 129 2.33 5.20 9.09
C ALA A 129 2.04 6.05 10.34
N VAL A 130 1.34 5.48 11.33
CA VAL A 130 0.95 6.18 12.57
C VAL A 130 1.65 5.63 13.81
N ALA A 131 2.05 4.35 13.81
CA ALA A 131 2.76 3.73 14.92
C ALA A 131 4.27 4.02 14.92
N HIS A 132 4.86 4.38 13.78
CA HIS A 132 6.29 4.74 13.61
C HIS A 132 7.24 3.66 14.15
N ILE A 133 7.18 2.46 13.57
CA ILE A 133 7.88 1.27 14.05
C ILE A 133 9.40 1.41 13.90
N PRO A 134 10.21 1.26 14.99
CA PRO A 134 11.66 1.23 14.93
C PRO A 134 12.17 0.12 14.00
N PHE A 135 13.36 0.29 13.44
CA PHE A 135 13.99 -0.61 12.47
C PHE A 135 13.19 -0.87 11.19
N GLN A 136 12.07 -0.13 11.01
CA GLN A 136 11.31 0.02 9.77
C GLN A 136 11.13 1.50 9.40
N THR A 137 12.08 2.35 9.70
CA THR A 137 11.96 3.81 9.60
C THR A 137 11.59 4.26 8.19
N TYR A 138 12.30 3.78 7.17
CA TYR A 138 12.02 4.16 5.77
C TYR A 138 10.67 3.64 5.29
N TYR A 139 10.27 2.43 5.71
CA TYR A 139 8.95 1.90 5.43
C TYR A 139 7.85 2.76 6.06
N SER A 140 7.96 3.01 7.37
CA SER A 140 7.01 3.86 8.11
C SER A 140 6.89 5.26 7.48
N ALA A 141 8.03 5.87 7.12
CA ALA A 141 8.06 7.17 6.47
C ALA A 141 7.37 7.16 5.09
N SER A 142 7.64 6.13 4.26
CA SER A 142 6.97 5.98 2.96
C SER A 142 5.46 5.83 3.10
N LYS A 143 5.00 5.07 4.10
CA LYS A 143 3.58 4.84 4.35
C LYS A 143 2.88 6.07 4.94
N ALA A 144 3.56 6.87 5.74
CA ALA A 144 3.08 8.17 6.20
C ALA A 144 2.97 9.18 5.03
N ALA A 145 3.95 9.20 4.13
CA ALA A 145 3.90 10.01 2.91
C ALA A 145 2.68 9.67 2.03
N ILE A 146 2.36 8.37 1.88
CA ILE A 146 1.15 7.91 1.17
C ILE A 146 -0.13 8.48 1.80
N GLU A 147 -0.24 8.51 3.12
CA GLU A 147 -1.44 9.04 3.80
C GLU A 147 -1.59 10.54 3.58
N SER A 148 -0.51 11.30 3.76
CA SER A 148 -0.51 12.73 3.50
C SER A 148 -0.89 13.05 2.06
N TYR A 149 -0.24 12.40 1.09
CA TYR A 149 -0.56 12.52 -0.33
C TYR A 149 -2.04 12.20 -0.62
N THR A 150 -2.54 11.10 -0.06
CA THR A 150 -3.94 10.67 -0.25
C THR A 150 -4.93 11.71 0.21
N CYS A 151 -4.71 12.29 1.40
CA CYS A 151 -5.60 13.31 1.98
C CYS A 151 -5.57 14.61 1.17
N CYS A 152 -4.40 15.04 0.71
CA CYS A 152 -4.26 16.22 -0.15
C CYS A 152 -4.95 16.00 -1.49
N LEU A 153 -4.62 14.92 -2.18
CA LEU A 153 -5.19 14.59 -3.49
C LEU A 153 -6.72 14.46 -3.42
N ALA A 154 -7.27 13.88 -2.34
CA ALA A 154 -8.70 13.74 -2.17
C ALA A 154 -9.45 15.08 -2.24
N ASN A 155 -8.86 16.15 -1.68
CA ASN A 155 -9.43 17.48 -1.73
C ASN A 155 -9.25 18.13 -3.12
N GLU A 156 -8.10 17.93 -3.77
CA GLU A 156 -7.81 18.48 -5.09
C GLU A 156 -8.76 17.94 -6.17
N VAL A 157 -9.07 16.64 -6.13
CA VAL A 157 -9.85 15.99 -7.20
C VAL A 157 -11.34 15.83 -6.90
N LYS A 158 -11.77 16.19 -5.69
CA LYS A 158 -13.19 16.15 -5.28
C LYS A 158 -14.13 16.90 -6.25
N PRO A 159 -13.79 18.10 -6.75
CA PRO A 159 -14.65 18.80 -7.71
C PRO A 159 -14.89 18.06 -9.01
N PHE A 160 -14.05 17.09 -9.34
CA PHE A 160 -14.15 16.26 -10.55
C PHE A 160 -14.90 14.95 -10.32
N GLY A 161 -15.57 14.77 -9.18
CA GLY A 161 -16.28 13.53 -8.86
C GLY A 161 -15.36 12.33 -8.56
N ILE A 162 -14.06 12.59 -8.35
CA ILE A 162 -13.07 11.56 -8.03
C ILE A 162 -12.93 11.46 -6.51
N SER A 163 -12.99 10.25 -5.99
CA SER A 163 -12.76 9.98 -4.56
C SER A 163 -11.45 9.24 -4.34
N VAL A 164 -10.66 9.72 -3.39
CA VAL A 164 -9.39 9.10 -3.01
C VAL A 164 -9.46 8.68 -1.56
N THR A 165 -8.97 7.49 -1.25
CA THR A 165 -8.98 6.93 0.11
C THR A 165 -7.72 6.14 0.37
N CYS A 166 -7.33 6.08 1.64
CA CYS A 166 -6.22 5.29 2.11
C CYS A 166 -6.73 4.05 2.88
N VAL A 167 -6.07 2.92 2.70
CA VAL A 167 -6.27 1.73 3.52
C VAL A 167 -4.99 1.45 4.30
N GLN A 168 -5.12 1.31 5.62
CA GLN A 168 -4.06 0.95 6.57
C GLN A 168 -4.23 -0.52 6.98
N PRO A 169 -3.58 -1.47 6.33
CA PRO A 169 -3.48 -2.81 6.88
C PRO A 169 -2.64 -2.81 8.16
N GLY A 170 -3.01 -3.68 9.12
CA GLY A 170 -2.08 -4.17 10.13
C GLY A 170 -1.28 -5.34 9.56
N ASP A 171 -0.98 -6.33 10.40
CA ASP A 171 -0.23 -7.50 9.98
C ASP A 171 -1.10 -8.40 9.09
N ILE A 172 -0.57 -8.70 7.90
CA ILE A 172 -1.20 -9.57 6.90
C ILE A 172 -0.23 -10.69 6.52
N ARG A 173 -0.68 -11.91 6.61
CA ARG A 173 0.11 -13.10 6.26
C ARG A 173 0.28 -13.22 4.74
N THR A 174 1.36 -12.65 4.23
CA THR A 174 1.69 -12.66 2.79
C THR A 174 3.17 -12.96 2.59
N CYS A 175 3.58 -13.18 1.35
CA CYS A 175 4.99 -13.28 0.97
C CYS A 175 5.77 -11.95 1.11
N PHE A 176 5.15 -10.89 1.61
CA PHE A 176 5.82 -9.60 1.90
C PHE A 176 6.88 -9.77 2.99
N THR A 177 6.62 -10.61 4.01
CA THR A 177 7.53 -10.90 5.11
C THR A 177 8.83 -11.53 4.60
N GLU A 178 8.73 -12.52 3.70
CA GLU A 178 9.89 -13.18 3.10
C GLU A 178 10.60 -12.28 2.07
N ALA A 179 9.84 -11.47 1.34
CA ALA A 179 10.37 -10.55 0.32
C ALA A 179 10.99 -9.28 0.91
N ARG A 180 10.78 -9.00 2.20
CA ARG A 180 11.40 -7.86 2.89
C ARG A 180 12.91 -7.98 2.85
N ARG A 181 13.59 -6.90 2.42
CA ARG A 181 15.04 -6.81 2.56
C ARG A 181 15.39 -6.53 4.04
N LYS A 182 16.04 -7.51 4.67
CA LYS A 182 16.40 -7.48 6.09
C LYS A 182 17.88 -7.22 6.23
N SER A 183 18.27 -6.31 7.10
CA SER A 183 19.64 -6.08 7.51
C SER A 183 19.75 -6.19 9.02
N ILE A 184 20.67 -7.03 9.46
CA ILE A 184 21.08 -7.14 10.87
C ILE A 184 22.45 -6.52 11.10
N VAL A 185 22.96 -5.75 10.13
CA VAL A 185 24.23 -5.04 10.27
C VAL A 185 24.14 -4.08 11.45
N GLY A 186 25.11 -4.13 12.32
CA GLY A 186 25.17 -3.34 13.56
C GLY A 186 24.32 -3.90 14.72
N ASP A 187 23.82 -5.14 14.62
CA ASP A 187 23.01 -5.72 15.69
C ASP A 187 23.80 -5.91 17.00
N ASP A 188 25.11 -6.13 16.89
CA ASP A 188 26.04 -6.12 18.02
C ASP A 188 26.13 -4.74 18.69
N VAL A 189 26.19 -3.67 17.92
CA VAL A 189 26.18 -2.28 18.42
C VAL A 189 24.85 -1.92 19.05
N TYR A 190 23.76 -2.48 18.55
CA TYR A 190 22.38 -2.30 19.06
C TYR A 190 21.99 -3.38 20.08
N GLU A 191 22.94 -4.15 20.62
CA GLU A 191 22.71 -5.15 21.67
C GLU A 191 21.61 -6.19 21.31
N GLY A 192 21.55 -6.63 20.05
CA GLY A 192 20.56 -7.57 19.55
C GLY A 192 19.15 -7.00 19.33
N ARG A 193 18.96 -5.69 19.45
CA ARG A 193 17.63 -5.05 19.33
C ARG A 193 17.08 -5.08 17.91
N ILE A 194 17.96 -5.06 16.89
CA ILE A 194 17.54 -5.12 15.49
C ILE A 194 16.91 -6.48 15.22
N SER A 195 17.62 -7.56 15.51
CA SER A 195 17.14 -8.94 15.31
C SER A 195 15.84 -9.19 16.06
N ARG A 196 15.77 -8.87 17.36
CA ARG A 196 14.55 -9.06 18.17
C ARG A 196 13.35 -8.31 17.60
N SER A 197 13.54 -7.06 17.15
CA SER A 197 12.46 -6.28 16.55
C SER A 197 11.98 -6.89 15.24
N VAL A 198 12.90 -7.29 14.36
CA VAL A 198 12.56 -7.89 13.06
C VAL A 198 11.83 -9.23 13.26
N GLU A 199 12.34 -10.10 14.15
CA GLU A 199 11.69 -11.38 14.46
C GLU A 199 10.29 -11.21 15.06
N GLY A 200 10.12 -10.23 15.96
CA GLY A 200 8.80 -9.88 16.51
C GLY A 200 7.80 -9.48 15.43
N MET A 201 8.20 -8.58 14.54
CA MET A 201 7.36 -8.15 13.41
C MET A 201 7.00 -9.31 12.48
N GLU A 202 7.97 -10.19 12.15
CA GLU A 202 7.69 -11.36 11.32
C GLU A 202 6.72 -12.33 11.96
N LYS A 203 6.84 -12.54 13.28
CA LYS A 203 5.91 -13.38 14.03
C LYS A 203 4.49 -12.81 13.97
N ASP A 204 4.33 -11.51 14.14
CA ASP A 204 3.04 -10.84 14.09
C ASP A 204 2.45 -10.91 12.68
N GLU A 205 3.24 -10.69 11.63
CA GLU A 205 2.81 -10.81 10.24
C GLU A 205 2.37 -12.23 9.87
N ARG A 206 3.11 -13.26 10.31
CA ARG A 206 2.74 -14.68 10.07
C ARG A 206 1.43 -15.08 10.76
N ASN A 207 1.11 -14.43 11.89
CA ASN A 207 -0.14 -14.61 12.63
C ASN A 207 -1.23 -13.60 12.22
N GLY A 208 -0.93 -12.72 11.25
CA GLY A 208 -1.81 -11.67 10.81
C GLY A 208 -3.03 -12.15 10.03
N MET A 209 -3.86 -11.18 9.63
CA MET A 209 -5.06 -11.40 8.82
C MET A 209 -4.71 -12.11 7.50
N SER A 210 -5.62 -12.91 6.96
CA SER A 210 -5.41 -13.52 5.65
C SER A 210 -5.42 -12.46 4.52
N PRO A 211 -4.61 -12.62 3.47
CA PRO A 211 -4.62 -11.71 2.33
C PRO A 211 -5.98 -11.73 1.59
N ASP A 212 -6.69 -12.83 1.62
CA ASP A 212 -8.04 -12.97 1.06
C ASP A 212 -9.04 -12.05 1.76
N GLU A 213 -9.04 -12.04 3.08
CA GLU A 213 -9.91 -11.15 3.86
C GLU A 213 -9.58 -9.69 3.59
N ALA A 214 -8.29 -9.34 3.54
CA ALA A 214 -7.82 -8.00 3.21
C ALA A 214 -8.26 -7.59 1.80
N GLY A 215 -8.07 -8.45 0.80
CA GLY A 215 -8.47 -8.21 -0.58
C GLY A 215 -9.97 -8.01 -0.74
N LYS A 216 -10.79 -8.86 -0.10
CA LYS A 216 -12.26 -8.71 -0.07
C LYS A 216 -12.69 -7.39 0.58
N TYR A 217 -12.01 -6.99 1.65
CA TYR A 217 -12.31 -5.73 2.33
C TYR A 217 -11.98 -4.52 1.46
N ILE A 218 -10.81 -4.54 0.78
CA ILE A 218 -10.40 -3.49 -0.15
C ILE A 218 -11.36 -3.41 -1.34
N ALA A 219 -11.73 -4.53 -1.95
CA ALA A 219 -12.70 -4.58 -3.02
C ALA A 219 -14.06 -4.01 -2.58
N LYS A 220 -14.51 -4.33 -1.36
CA LYS A 220 -15.73 -3.75 -0.78
C LYS A 220 -15.63 -2.22 -0.64
N ILE A 221 -14.48 -1.68 -0.23
CA ILE A 221 -14.25 -0.23 -0.17
C ILE A 221 -14.29 0.37 -1.59
N ALA A 222 -13.65 -0.28 -2.56
CA ALA A 222 -13.60 0.18 -3.95
C ALA A 222 -14.99 0.35 -4.56
N LEU A 223 -15.94 -0.46 -4.15
CA LEU A 223 -17.30 -0.51 -4.70
C LEU A 223 -18.33 0.30 -3.90
N LYS A 224 -17.96 0.86 -2.74
CA LYS A 224 -18.87 1.70 -1.94
C LYS A 224 -19.27 2.98 -2.70
N PRO A 225 -20.49 3.49 -2.52
CA PRO A 225 -20.88 4.79 -3.07
C PRO A 225 -20.02 5.92 -2.47
N HIS A 226 -19.83 5.91 -1.16
CA HIS A 226 -19.04 6.91 -0.43
C HIS A 226 -17.91 6.25 0.37
N VAL A 227 -16.75 6.87 0.42
CA VAL A 227 -15.59 6.41 1.19
C VAL A 227 -15.15 7.43 2.22
N LYS A 228 -14.61 6.93 3.32
CA LYS A 228 -13.89 7.75 4.31
C LYS A 228 -12.48 8.04 3.79
N PRO A 229 -11.81 9.08 4.28
CA PRO A 229 -10.42 9.37 3.90
C PRO A 229 -9.47 8.20 4.21
N ILE A 230 -9.65 7.54 5.35
CA ILE A 230 -8.79 6.46 5.82
C ILE A 230 -9.62 5.30 6.37
N TYR A 231 -9.22 4.08 6.04
CA TYR A 231 -9.74 2.82 6.59
C TYR A 231 -8.61 2.02 7.21
N THR A 232 -8.75 1.56 8.45
CA THR A 232 -7.81 0.63 9.09
C THR A 232 -8.41 -0.77 9.08
N LEU A 233 -7.63 -1.79 8.67
CA LEU A 233 -8.05 -3.19 8.67
C LEU A 233 -7.82 -3.83 10.04
N GLY A 234 -8.75 -4.69 10.47
CA GLY A 234 -8.71 -5.36 11.76
C GLY A 234 -9.17 -4.49 12.92
N PHE A 235 -9.91 -5.08 13.87
CA PHE A 235 -10.47 -4.33 15.00
C PHE A 235 -9.36 -3.80 15.94
N GLY A 236 -8.41 -4.64 16.31
CA GLY A 236 -7.28 -4.24 17.18
C GLY A 236 -6.47 -3.10 16.59
N TYR A 237 -6.21 -3.15 15.26
CA TYR A 237 -5.47 -2.09 14.57
C TYR A 237 -6.27 -0.78 14.44
N LYS A 238 -7.61 -0.85 14.39
CA LYS A 238 -8.45 0.37 14.48
C LYS A 238 -8.28 1.05 15.82
N CYS A 239 -8.31 0.27 16.91
CA CYS A 239 -8.07 0.79 18.25
C CYS A 239 -6.66 1.36 18.39
N LEU A 240 -5.63 0.65 17.89
CA LEU A 240 -4.24 1.11 17.89
C LEU A 240 -4.09 2.42 17.10
N SER A 241 -4.62 2.49 15.88
CA SER A 241 -4.56 3.70 15.05
C SER A 241 -5.25 4.89 15.71
N LEU A 242 -6.40 4.67 16.35
CA LEU A 242 -7.10 5.71 17.10
C LEU A 242 -6.27 6.17 18.30
N LEU A 243 -5.73 5.23 19.07
CA LEU A 243 -4.87 5.52 20.22
C LEU A 243 -3.63 6.32 19.80
N CYS A 244 -2.95 5.91 18.72
CA CYS A 244 -1.79 6.62 18.19
C CYS A 244 -2.10 8.08 17.79
N LYS A 245 -3.33 8.37 17.37
CA LYS A 245 -3.76 9.74 17.00
C LYS A 245 -4.12 10.60 18.21
N LEU A 246 -4.60 9.99 19.29
CA LEU A 246 -5.02 10.69 20.51
C LEU A 246 -3.87 10.91 21.50
N LEU A 247 -2.89 10.03 21.52
CA LEU A 247 -1.76 10.13 22.46
C LEU A 247 -0.81 11.27 22.09
N PRO A 248 -0.30 12.02 23.08
CA PRO A 248 0.84 12.90 22.87
C PRO A 248 2.02 12.14 22.26
N CYS A 249 2.73 12.77 21.33
CA CYS A 249 3.81 12.14 20.55
C CYS A 249 4.87 11.45 21.44
N ARG A 250 5.25 12.08 22.55
CA ARG A 250 6.23 11.52 23.50
C ARG A 250 5.76 10.19 24.10
N LEU A 251 4.50 10.11 24.54
CA LEU A 251 3.93 8.91 25.13
C LEU A 251 3.77 7.79 24.09
N ARG A 252 3.28 8.15 22.89
CA ARG A 252 3.18 7.20 21.76
C ARG A 252 4.53 6.60 21.43
N ASN A 253 5.57 7.41 21.22
CA ASN A 253 6.91 6.91 20.88
C ASN A 253 7.50 6.05 21.99
N TRP A 254 7.25 6.39 23.25
CA TRP A 254 7.69 5.57 24.37
C TRP A 254 7.03 4.18 24.35
N ILE A 255 5.70 4.10 24.15
CA ILE A 255 4.97 2.82 24.04
C ILE A 255 5.48 1.99 22.86
N VAL A 256 5.63 2.60 21.68
CA VAL A 256 6.13 1.91 20.49
C VAL A 256 7.56 1.41 20.71
N GLY A 257 8.42 2.21 21.35
CA GLY A 257 9.76 1.81 21.75
C GLY A 257 9.78 0.60 22.68
N LEU A 258 8.86 0.53 23.64
CA LEU A 258 8.71 -0.63 24.51
C LEU A 258 8.27 -1.91 23.78
N LEU A 259 7.48 -1.79 22.73
CA LEU A 259 6.95 -2.94 21.98
C LEU A 259 7.95 -3.47 20.94
N TYR A 260 8.72 -2.58 20.28
CA TYR A 260 9.51 -2.93 19.11
C TYR A 260 11.01 -2.63 19.21
N ALA A 261 11.50 -2.00 20.27
CA ALA A 261 12.90 -1.60 20.40
C ALA A 261 13.56 -2.06 21.72
N ARG A 262 13.06 -3.11 22.33
CA ARG A 262 13.66 -3.75 23.51
C ARG A 262 14.74 -4.74 23.16
#